data_ce957e1b641139ab3dcbacc707156b08
#
_entry.id   ce957e1b641139ab3dcbacc707156b08
#
_cell.length_a   1.000
_cell.length_b   1.000
_cell.length_c   1.000
_cell.angle_alpha   90.00
_cell.angle_beta   90.00
_cell.angle_gamma   90.00
#
_symmetry.space_group_name_H-M   'P 1'
#
loop_
_entity.id
_entity.type
_entity.pdbx_description
1 polymer ?
#
loop_
_entity_poly.entity_id
_entity_poly.type
_entity_poly.pdbx_seq_one_letter_code
_entity_poly.pdbx_strand_id
1 'polypeptide(L)'
;MRQGWEYKKLGEVASSELGKTLNRSKDTGKLYPYICAVNVLWDMIDFTILKHAFFEKEEIDRYSVRKGDLLVCEGGDTGRSAIWEKEEPVLYQNALHRVRFTTEMEARFAMYCLWHLKNNGQIDQKYSKGVTIKHLVKSSLLSIELPVPPLPTQQ
;
A
#
# COMPACT_ATOMS: atom_id res chain seq x y z
N MET A 1 -8.87 17.33 -17.81
CA MET A 1 -9.73 16.16 -17.45
C MET A 1 -10.34 15.56 -18.72
N ARG A 2 -10.21 14.25 -18.90
CA ARG A 2 -10.88 13.59 -20.02
C ARG A 2 -12.39 13.54 -19.77
N GLN A 3 -13.15 13.67 -20.82
CA GLN A 3 -14.60 13.62 -20.78
C GLN A 3 -15.07 12.26 -20.23
N GLY A 4 -15.99 12.28 -19.26
CA GLY A 4 -16.52 11.08 -18.62
C GLY A 4 -15.68 10.50 -17.48
N TRP A 5 -14.54 11.14 -17.16
CA TRP A 5 -13.70 10.72 -16.03
C TRP A 5 -14.06 11.56 -14.80
N GLU A 6 -14.29 10.88 -13.69
CA GLU A 6 -14.46 11.53 -12.39
C GLU A 6 -13.15 11.46 -11.63
N TYR A 7 -12.93 12.45 -10.75
CA TYR A 7 -11.83 12.41 -9.79
C TYR A 7 -12.41 12.12 -8.42
N LYS A 8 -11.86 11.12 -7.74
CA LYS A 8 -12.28 10.74 -6.37
C LYS A 8 -11.06 10.62 -5.49
N LYS A 9 -11.26 10.86 -4.21
CA LYS A 9 -10.23 10.56 -3.21
C LYS A 9 -10.07 9.05 -3.08
N LEU A 10 -8.85 8.60 -2.84
CA LEU A 10 -8.56 7.18 -2.67
C LEU A 10 -9.49 6.54 -1.63
N GLY A 11 -9.77 7.24 -0.53
CA GLY A 11 -10.67 6.75 0.52
C GLY A 11 -12.12 6.53 0.09
N GLU A 12 -12.53 7.07 -1.06
CA GLU A 12 -13.88 6.84 -1.60
C GLU A 12 -13.97 5.53 -2.39
N VAL A 13 -12.84 5.01 -2.87
CA VAL A 13 -12.78 3.79 -3.71
C VAL A 13 -11.94 2.69 -3.08
N ALA A 14 -11.42 2.89 -1.87
CA ALA A 14 -10.56 1.92 -1.22
C ALA A 14 -10.56 2.11 0.30
N SER A 15 -10.15 1.06 0.99
CA SER A 15 -9.80 1.12 2.41
C SER A 15 -8.31 0.86 2.57
N SER A 16 -7.73 1.35 3.66
CA SER A 16 -6.31 1.18 3.94
C SER A 16 -6.08 0.85 5.41
N GLU A 17 -5.09 0.01 5.66
CA GLU A 17 -4.65 -0.29 7.02
C GLU A 17 -3.13 -0.42 7.05
N LEU A 18 -2.50 0.17 8.06
CA LEU A 18 -1.07 0.01 8.30
C LEU A 18 -0.77 -1.39 8.86
N GLY A 19 0.39 -1.91 8.50
CA GLY A 19 0.85 -3.20 9.00
C GLY A 19 1.19 -3.18 10.48
N LYS A 20 1.56 -4.35 10.97
CA LYS A 20 1.90 -4.52 12.39
C LYS A 20 3.14 -3.71 12.75
N THR A 21 3.05 -2.96 13.85
CA THR A 21 4.21 -2.34 14.48
C THR A 21 4.93 -3.41 15.30
N LEU A 22 6.15 -3.73 14.92
CA LEU A 22 6.92 -4.76 15.59
C LEU A 22 7.43 -4.25 16.93
N ASN A 23 7.22 -5.05 17.97
CA ASN A 23 7.72 -4.76 19.31
C ASN A 23 8.62 -5.92 19.76
N ARG A 24 9.93 -5.66 19.78
CA ARG A 24 10.93 -6.68 20.10
C ARG A 24 10.82 -7.23 21.52
N SER A 25 10.10 -6.55 22.41
CA SER A 25 9.92 -7.02 23.79
C SER A 25 8.78 -8.04 23.94
N LYS A 26 8.03 -8.34 22.86
CA LYS A 26 6.90 -9.27 22.88
C LYS A 26 7.06 -10.34 21.79
N ASP A 27 7.89 -11.33 22.09
CA ASP A 27 8.05 -12.49 21.20
C ASP A 27 6.97 -13.52 21.54
N THR A 28 5.70 -13.19 21.27
CA THR A 28 4.56 -14.07 21.54
C THR A 28 3.91 -14.49 20.21
N GLY A 29 3.32 -15.69 20.19
CA GLY A 29 2.74 -16.26 18.99
C GLY A 29 3.69 -17.17 18.26
N LYS A 30 3.56 -17.24 16.95
CA LYS A 30 4.41 -18.04 16.08
C LYS A 30 5.22 -17.16 15.13
N LEU A 31 6.34 -17.68 14.68
CA LEU A 31 7.23 -16.99 13.73
C LEU A 31 6.71 -17.16 12.32
N TYR A 32 6.49 -16.02 11.63
CA TYR A 32 6.00 -16.00 10.25
C TYR A 32 6.86 -15.07 9.39
N PRO A 33 7.00 -15.38 8.09
CA PRO A 33 7.59 -14.42 7.16
C PRO A 33 6.65 -13.22 6.97
N TYR A 34 7.24 -12.03 6.78
CA TYR A 34 6.45 -10.83 6.53
C TYR A 34 7.14 -9.94 5.50
N ILE A 35 6.35 -9.05 4.90
CA ILE A 35 6.81 -8.07 3.93
C ILE A 35 6.89 -6.71 4.61
N CYS A 36 7.94 -5.96 4.31
CA CYS A 36 8.13 -4.59 4.75
C CYS A 36 8.49 -3.69 3.57
N ALA A 37 8.74 -2.42 3.83
CA ALA A 37 8.95 -1.43 2.77
C ALA A 37 10.08 -1.81 1.81
N VAL A 38 11.17 -2.41 2.30
CA VAL A 38 12.31 -2.78 1.45
C VAL A 38 11.96 -3.84 0.41
N ASN A 39 10.90 -4.62 0.64
CA ASN A 39 10.46 -5.64 -0.30
C ASN A 39 9.61 -5.07 -1.44
N VAL A 40 9.04 -3.86 -1.27
CA VAL A 40 8.10 -3.28 -2.23
C VAL A 40 8.84 -2.32 -3.14
N LEU A 41 8.98 -2.70 -4.39
CA LEU A 41 9.49 -1.86 -5.48
C LEU A 41 8.31 -1.42 -6.33
N TRP A 42 8.54 -0.55 -7.34
CA TRP A 42 7.44 -0.22 -8.23
C TRP A 42 7.02 -1.43 -9.07
N ASP A 43 5.76 -1.82 -8.92
CA ASP A 43 5.12 -2.95 -9.64
C ASP A 43 5.84 -4.30 -9.44
N MET A 44 6.61 -4.44 -8.36
CA MET A 44 7.35 -5.67 -8.09
C MET A 44 7.59 -5.84 -6.60
N ILE A 45 7.48 -7.08 -6.12
CA ILE A 45 7.84 -7.42 -4.74
C ILE A 45 9.08 -8.29 -4.75
N ASP A 46 10.10 -7.85 -4.02
CA ASP A 46 11.37 -8.54 -3.91
C ASP A 46 11.31 -9.58 -2.79
N PHE A 47 11.41 -10.86 -3.16
CA PHE A 47 11.38 -11.98 -2.22
C PHE A 47 12.76 -12.49 -1.84
N THR A 48 13.83 -11.88 -2.34
CA THR A 48 15.20 -12.38 -2.09
C THR A 48 15.58 -12.30 -0.62
N ILE A 49 14.98 -11.34 0.11
CA ILE A 49 15.17 -11.20 1.55
C ILE A 49 13.79 -11.14 2.21
N LEU A 50 13.43 -12.20 2.96
CA LEU A 50 12.20 -12.20 3.76
C LEU A 50 12.58 -12.21 5.23
N LYS A 51 12.07 -11.23 5.95
CA LYS A 51 12.21 -11.14 7.39
C LYS A 51 11.13 -11.97 8.07
N HIS A 52 11.37 -12.38 9.29
CA HIS A 52 10.44 -13.16 10.09
C HIS A 52 10.17 -12.44 11.41
N ALA A 53 8.94 -12.50 11.90
CA ALA A 53 8.56 -11.94 13.16
C ALA A 53 7.45 -12.78 13.79
N PHE A 54 7.22 -12.57 15.09
CA PHE A 54 6.16 -13.25 15.82
C PHE A 54 4.83 -12.55 15.61
N PHE A 55 3.81 -13.33 15.27
CA PHE A 55 2.43 -12.85 15.14
C PHE A 55 1.52 -13.73 15.98
N GLU A 56 0.61 -13.08 16.70
CA GLU A 56 -0.44 -13.77 17.43
C GLU A 56 -1.52 -14.23 16.46
N LYS A 57 -2.29 -15.25 16.87
CA LYS A 57 -3.36 -15.80 16.05
C LYS A 57 -4.35 -14.73 15.58
N GLU A 58 -4.70 -13.81 16.46
CA GLU A 58 -5.63 -12.72 16.19
C GLU A 58 -5.08 -11.72 15.17
N GLU A 59 -3.77 -11.61 15.09
CA GLU A 59 -3.10 -10.67 14.19
C GLU A 59 -2.99 -11.20 12.75
N ILE A 60 -3.11 -12.50 12.55
CA ILE A 60 -2.93 -13.12 11.24
C ILE A 60 -3.98 -12.60 10.25
N ASP A 61 -5.24 -12.56 10.61
CA ASP A 61 -6.28 -12.04 9.72
C ASP A 61 -6.14 -10.53 9.50
N ARG A 62 -5.84 -9.81 10.58
CA ARG A 62 -5.73 -8.35 10.53
C ARG A 62 -4.58 -7.89 9.64
N TYR A 63 -3.45 -8.58 9.72
CA TYR A 63 -2.22 -8.19 9.01
C TYR A 63 -1.91 -9.11 7.82
N SER A 64 -2.93 -9.69 7.22
CA SER A 64 -2.79 -10.49 6.00
C SER A 64 -2.91 -9.63 4.75
N VAL A 65 -1.99 -9.83 3.82
CA VAL A 65 -2.07 -9.31 2.46
C VAL A 65 -2.59 -10.42 1.58
N ARG A 66 -3.63 -10.16 0.80
CA ARG A 66 -4.27 -11.11 -0.09
C ARG A 66 -4.07 -10.71 -1.54
N LYS A 67 -4.19 -11.68 -2.45
CA LYS A 67 -4.11 -11.42 -3.88
C LYS A 67 -5.00 -10.23 -4.28
N GLY A 68 -4.43 -9.28 -5.01
CA GLY A 68 -5.12 -8.08 -5.44
C GLY A 68 -4.93 -6.87 -4.52
N ASP A 69 -4.42 -7.07 -3.31
CA ASP A 69 -4.13 -5.95 -2.41
C ASP A 69 -2.95 -5.13 -2.94
N LEU A 70 -3.03 -3.82 -2.81
CA LEU A 70 -1.93 -2.92 -3.13
C LEU A 70 -1.17 -2.58 -1.85
N LEU A 71 0.14 -2.76 -1.88
CA LEU A 71 1.03 -2.38 -0.79
C LEU A 71 1.68 -1.04 -1.13
N VAL A 72 1.56 -0.07 -0.24
CA VAL A 72 2.05 1.30 -0.46
C VAL A 72 3.00 1.68 0.66
N CYS A 73 4.21 2.13 0.30
CA CYS A 73 5.19 2.57 1.28
C CYS A 73 4.74 3.83 1.99
N GLU A 74 4.69 3.77 3.33
CA GLU A 74 4.33 4.88 4.21
C GLU A 74 5.53 5.77 4.50
N GLY A 75 6.72 5.19 4.57
CA GLY A 75 7.95 5.91 4.90
C GLY A 75 9.08 5.66 3.92
N GLY A 76 10.08 6.51 3.97
CA GLY A 76 11.21 6.46 3.04
C GLY A 76 10.79 6.95 1.66
N ASP A 77 10.74 6.07 0.68
CA ASP A 77 10.27 6.39 -0.67
C ASP A 77 8.74 6.28 -0.72
N THR A 78 8.08 7.28 -0.17
CA THR A 78 6.63 7.31 0.03
C THR A 78 5.86 7.13 -1.28
N GLY A 79 4.80 6.33 -1.23
CA GLY A 79 3.93 6.08 -2.37
C GLY A 79 4.39 4.94 -3.28
N ARG A 80 5.64 4.49 -3.16
CA ARG A 80 6.12 3.34 -3.93
C ARG A 80 5.26 2.13 -3.61
N SER A 81 4.77 1.45 -4.63
CA SER A 81 3.73 0.45 -4.43
C SER A 81 3.80 -0.69 -5.42
N ALA A 82 3.24 -1.82 -5.00
CA ALA A 82 3.14 -3.03 -5.81
C ALA A 82 1.93 -3.85 -5.36
N ILE A 83 1.42 -4.68 -6.26
CA ILE A 83 0.28 -5.55 -6.00
C ILE A 83 0.76 -6.91 -5.55
N TRP A 84 0.10 -7.49 -4.55
CA TRP A 84 0.31 -8.87 -4.16
C TRP A 84 -0.42 -9.77 -5.14
N GLU A 85 0.33 -10.55 -5.91
CA GLU A 85 -0.24 -11.36 -6.99
C GLU A 85 -0.28 -12.85 -6.69
N LYS A 86 0.28 -13.29 -5.56
CA LYS A 86 0.28 -14.70 -5.17
C LYS A 86 -1.05 -15.11 -4.55
N GLU A 87 -1.41 -16.38 -4.74
CA GLU A 87 -2.62 -16.95 -4.14
C GLU A 87 -2.48 -17.05 -2.61
N GLU A 88 -1.28 -17.40 -2.12
CA GLU A 88 -1.01 -17.51 -0.68
C GLU A 88 -0.90 -16.13 -0.07
N PRO A 89 -1.61 -15.86 1.03
CA PRO A 89 -1.47 -14.59 1.73
C PRO A 89 -0.11 -14.50 2.44
N VAL A 90 0.28 -13.26 2.76
CA VAL A 90 1.49 -12.97 3.52
C VAL A 90 1.16 -11.92 4.56
N LEU A 91 1.96 -11.86 5.63
CA LEU A 91 1.83 -10.83 6.65
C LEU A 91 2.68 -9.63 6.28
N TYR A 92 2.35 -8.46 6.84
CA TYR A 92 3.06 -7.23 6.52
C TYR A 92 3.25 -6.35 7.75
N GLN A 93 4.27 -5.50 7.67
CA GLN A 93 4.71 -4.63 8.77
C GLN A 93 4.40 -3.17 8.45
N ASN A 94 4.19 -2.36 9.48
CA ASN A 94 4.36 -0.91 9.40
C ASN A 94 5.86 -0.66 9.07
N ALA A 95 6.27 -0.04 7.96
CA ALA A 95 5.62 1.09 7.30
C ALA A 95 5.05 0.74 5.90
N LEU A 96 4.14 -0.19 5.83
CA LEU A 96 3.36 -0.44 4.63
C LEU A 96 1.88 -0.23 4.92
N HIS A 97 1.20 0.44 3.99
CA HIS A 97 -0.26 0.44 3.92
C HIS A 97 -0.71 -0.73 3.06
N ARG A 98 -1.77 -1.41 3.48
CA ARG A 98 -2.46 -2.38 2.66
C ARG A 98 -3.74 -1.73 2.16
N VAL A 99 -3.86 -1.56 0.85
CA VAL A 99 -4.99 -0.87 0.23
C VAL A 99 -5.84 -1.90 -0.52
N ARG A 100 -7.14 -1.95 -0.20
CA ARG A 100 -8.13 -2.80 -0.85
C ARG A 100 -9.17 -1.95 -1.55
N PHE A 101 -9.35 -2.21 -2.83
CA PHE A 101 -10.22 -1.39 -3.67
C PHE A 101 -11.64 -1.96 -3.73
N THR A 102 -12.60 -1.05 -3.91
CA THR A 102 -13.97 -1.40 -4.26
C THR A 102 -14.02 -1.84 -5.73
N THR A 103 -15.20 -2.22 -6.19
CA THR A 103 -15.37 -2.65 -7.60
C THR A 103 -15.24 -1.52 -8.61
N GLU A 104 -15.15 -0.27 -8.16
CA GLU A 104 -15.04 0.90 -9.05
C GLU A 104 -13.61 1.14 -9.56
N MET A 105 -12.60 0.61 -8.86
CA MET A 105 -11.20 0.94 -9.13
C MET A 105 -10.36 -0.31 -9.23
N GLU A 106 -9.60 -0.43 -10.31
CA GLU A 106 -8.60 -1.47 -10.48
C GLU A 106 -7.32 -1.11 -9.73
N ALA A 107 -6.80 -2.05 -8.94
CA ALA A 107 -5.59 -1.81 -8.15
C ALA A 107 -4.40 -1.42 -9.03
N ARG A 108 -4.23 -2.07 -10.18
CA ARG A 108 -3.12 -1.77 -11.08
C ARG A 108 -3.23 -0.38 -11.69
N PHE A 109 -4.43 0.04 -12.06
CA PHE A 109 -4.64 1.40 -12.55
C PHE A 109 -4.30 2.43 -11.46
N ALA A 110 -4.75 2.18 -10.24
CA ALA A 110 -4.44 3.06 -9.10
C ALA A 110 -2.93 3.12 -8.85
N MET A 111 -2.23 2.00 -8.96
CA MET A 111 -0.78 1.96 -8.80
C MET A 111 -0.08 2.84 -9.85
N TYR A 112 -0.49 2.76 -11.12
CA TYR A 112 0.08 3.62 -12.15
C TYR A 112 -0.23 5.10 -11.90
N CYS A 113 -1.40 5.41 -11.36
CA CYS A 113 -1.72 6.80 -10.97
C CYS A 113 -0.79 7.29 -9.85
N LEU A 114 -0.55 6.46 -8.84
CA LEU A 114 0.39 6.80 -7.76
C LEU A 114 1.80 6.98 -8.29
N TRP A 115 2.22 6.13 -9.22
CA TRP A 115 3.54 6.22 -9.84
C TRP A 115 3.69 7.53 -10.61
N HIS A 116 2.67 7.91 -11.35
CA HIS A 116 2.64 9.19 -12.06
C HIS A 116 2.76 10.37 -11.08
N LEU A 117 1.98 10.36 -10.01
CA LEU A 117 2.01 11.42 -8.99
C LEU A 117 3.34 11.46 -8.24
N LYS A 118 4.00 10.33 -8.08
CA LYS A 118 5.35 10.27 -7.51
C LYS A 118 6.35 10.93 -8.45
N ASN A 119 6.30 10.59 -9.73
CA ASN A 119 7.23 11.09 -10.74
C ASN A 119 7.09 12.59 -10.98
N ASN A 120 5.89 13.15 -10.83
CA ASN A 120 5.68 14.59 -11.01
C ASN A 120 5.86 15.39 -9.71
N GLY A 121 6.26 14.74 -8.63
CA GLY A 121 6.58 15.38 -7.35
C GLY A 121 5.41 15.59 -6.41
N GLN A 122 4.18 15.30 -6.81
CA GLN A 122 3.01 15.57 -5.97
C GLN A 122 2.96 14.70 -4.71
N ILE A 123 3.37 13.43 -4.79
CA ILE A 123 3.39 12.57 -3.60
C ILE A 123 4.28 13.19 -2.52
N ASP A 124 5.49 13.62 -2.89
CA ASP A 124 6.44 14.16 -1.93
C ASP A 124 6.08 15.56 -1.44
N GLN A 125 5.56 16.40 -2.32
CA GLN A 125 5.30 17.81 -2.00
C GLN A 125 3.92 18.04 -1.39
N LYS A 126 2.91 17.34 -1.87
CA LYS A 126 1.52 17.60 -1.49
C LYS A 126 1.01 16.64 -0.41
N TYR A 127 1.38 15.37 -0.46
CA TYR A 127 0.79 14.34 0.37
C TYR A 127 1.70 13.81 1.46
N SER A 128 3.02 13.82 1.24
CA SER A 128 3.97 13.34 2.25
C SER A 128 4.37 14.44 3.22
N LYS A 129 4.63 14.07 4.46
CA LYS A 129 5.02 14.98 5.54
C LYS A 129 6.41 14.65 6.03
N GLY A 130 7.14 15.66 6.50
CA GLY A 130 8.48 15.52 7.04
C GLY A 130 9.52 16.27 6.23
N VAL A 131 10.62 16.64 6.86
CA VAL A 131 11.71 17.41 6.23
C VAL A 131 12.83 16.47 5.77
N THR A 132 13.39 15.67 6.69
CA THR A 132 14.49 14.77 6.38
C THR A 132 13.98 13.40 5.92
N ILE A 133 13.04 12.82 6.67
CA ILE A 133 12.40 11.54 6.33
C ILE A 133 10.93 11.84 6.06
N LYS A 134 10.47 11.45 4.87
CA LYS A 134 9.08 11.64 4.46
C LYS A 134 8.21 10.50 4.96
N HIS A 135 6.96 10.84 5.28
CA HIS A 135 5.92 9.87 5.68
C HIS A 135 4.62 10.18 4.93
N LEU A 136 4.00 9.15 4.41
CA LEU A 136 2.69 9.20 3.77
C LEU A 136 1.67 8.59 4.74
N VAL A 137 1.19 9.39 5.69
CA VAL A 137 0.27 8.89 6.72
C VAL A 137 -1.08 8.51 6.12
N LYS A 138 -1.84 7.67 6.82
CA LYS A 138 -3.10 7.10 6.32
C LYS A 138 -4.08 8.16 5.84
N SER A 139 -4.29 9.23 6.60
CA SER A 139 -5.23 10.29 6.22
C SER A 139 -4.80 10.99 4.93
N SER A 140 -3.51 11.21 4.75
CA SER A 140 -2.98 11.80 3.52
C SER A 140 -3.10 10.84 2.33
N LEU A 141 -2.80 9.57 2.54
CA LEU A 141 -2.96 8.55 1.49
C LEU A 141 -4.41 8.51 1.01
N LEU A 142 -5.36 8.45 1.94
CA LEU A 142 -6.78 8.39 1.58
C LEU A 142 -7.32 9.68 0.96
N SER A 143 -6.60 10.79 1.11
CA SER A 143 -6.97 12.09 0.51
C SER A 143 -6.44 12.27 -0.92
N ILE A 144 -5.60 11.36 -1.42
CA ILE A 144 -5.04 11.47 -2.77
C ILE A 144 -6.16 11.40 -3.80
N GLU A 145 -6.24 12.41 -4.66
CA GLU A 145 -7.23 12.45 -5.72
C GLU A 145 -6.74 11.67 -6.93
N LEU A 146 -7.54 10.72 -7.38
CA LEU A 146 -7.24 9.85 -8.51
C LEU A 146 -8.35 9.94 -9.55
N PRO A 147 -8.00 9.85 -10.85
CA PRO A 147 -9.02 9.70 -11.88
C PRO A 147 -9.66 8.31 -11.78
N VAL A 148 -10.97 8.25 -11.92
CA VAL A 148 -11.74 7.01 -11.87
C VAL A 148 -12.55 6.89 -13.16
N PRO A 149 -11.91 6.52 -14.29
CA PRO A 149 -12.63 6.28 -15.53
C PRO A 149 -13.46 5.01 -15.43
N PRO A 150 -14.37 4.75 -16.38
CA PRO A 150 -15.08 3.49 -16.43
C PRO A 150 -14.11 2.31 -16.43
N LEU A 151 -14.49 1.18 -15.81
CA LEU A 151 -13.61 0.02 -15.64
C LEU A 151 -12.93 -0.45 -16.94
N PRO A 152 -13.63 -0.54 -18.10
CA PRO A 152 -12.94 -0.96 -19.32
C PRO A 152 -11.75 -0.06 -19.69
N THR A 153 -11.81 1.23 -19.33
CA THR A 153 -10.73 2.17 -19.61
C THR A 153 -9.55 1.98 -18.67
N GLN A 154 -9.81 1.48 -17.45
CA GLN A 154 -8.76 1.21 -16.47
C GLN A 154 -7.93 -0.03 -16.80
N GLN A 155 -8.46 -0.93 -17.56
CA GLN A 155 -7.83 -2.21 -17.88
C GLN A 155 -6.83 -2.14 -19.04
#